data_93f53eec08505c5b85a37f8ba96a1d0d
#
_entry.id   93f53eec08505c5b85a37f8ba96a1d0d
#
_cell.length_a   1.000
_cell.length_b   1.000
_cell.length_c   1.000
_cell.angle_alpha   90.00
_cell.angle_beta   90.00
_cell.angle_gamma   90.00
#
_symmetry.space_group_name_H-M   'P 1'
#
loop_
_entity.id
_entity.type
_entity.pdbx_description
1 polymer ?
#
loop_
_entity_poly.entity_id
_entity_poly.type
_entity_poly.pdbx_seq_one_letter_code
_entity_poly.pdbx_strand_id
1 'polypeptide(L)'
;EYRSKQQLFAEKVVSEYDLSTAKNALAIAEATLEQAKALEEDARNSLSYTEVKSPSNGVVGTLPYREGALVSASMAIPLTSVSDNSEMYVYFSITEKRVHSLLRQYGSHDEVIRQMPPVRLQLNDGSLYDGQGHVESISGIINRKTGTVSVRSIFDNTNRTLLSGGIGNVIIPHREDSVIVIPQTATTELQNKILAYKVAEDGCVHS
;
A
#
# COMPACT_ATOMS: atom_id res chain seq x y z
N GLU A 1 -18.37 6.97 52.20
CA GLU A 1 -17.80 6.73 53.54
C GLU A 1 -16.43 7.35 53.68
N TYR A 2 -15.44 7.06 52.81
CA TYR A 2 -14.07 7.64 52.90
C TYR A 2 -14.08 9.18 52.93
N ARG A 3 -14.81 9.82 51.99
CA ARG A 3 -14.90 11.30 51.92
C ARG A 3 -15.46 11.90 53.22
N SER A 4 -16.45 11.29 53.81
CA SER A 4 -17.05 11.77 55.08
C SER A 4 -16.05 11.62 56.22
N LYS A 5 -15.30 10.50 56.29
CA LYS A 5 -14.26 10.29 57.29
C LYS A 5 -13.08 11.24 57.10
N GLN A 6 -12.74 11.57 55.86
CA GLN A 6 -11.73 12.55 55.55
C GLN A 6 -12.08 13.97 56.05
N GLN A 7 -13.36 14.36 55.91
CA GLN A 7 -13.82 15.64 56.47
C GLN A 7 -13.78 15.65 57.99
N LEU A 8 -14.30 14.60 58.65
CA LEU A 8 -14.28 14.47 60.10
C LEU A 8 -12.85 14.41 60.66
N PHE A 9 -11.91 13.85 59.93
CA PHE A 9 -10.50 13.86 60.32
C PHE A 9 -9.89 15.27 60.30
N ALA A 10 -10.23 16.06 59.27
CA ALA A 10 -9.83 17.45 59.19
C ALA A 10 -10.34 18.27 60.38
N GLU A 11 -11.53 17.93 60.89
CA GLU A 11 -12.15 18.52 62.10
C GLU A 11 -11.66 17.87 63.40
N LYS A 12 -10.70 16.91 63.33
CA LYS A 12 -10.15 16.15 64.48
C LYS A 12 -11.19 15.33 65.27
N VAL A 13 -12.23 14.92 64.61
CA VAL A 13 -13.33 14.12 65.22
C VAL A 13 -13.05 12.62 65.15
N VAL A 14 -12.31 12.15 64.17
CA VAL A 14 -11.95 10.73 63.98
C VAL A 14 -10.47 10.49 64.02
N SER A 15 -10.05 9.26 64.35
CA SER A 15 -8.64 8.88 64.41
C SER A 15 -8.01 8.68 63.04
N GLU A 16 -6.69 8.77 62.98
CA GLU A 16 -5.94 8.42 61.77
C GLU A 16 -6.15 6.96 61.38
N TYR A 17 -6.32 6.08 62.32
CA TYR A 17 -6.64 4.67 62.11
C TYR A 17 -7.96 4.49 61.33
N ASP A 18 -9.04 5.22 61.76
CA ASP A 18 -10.33 5.18 61.12
C ASP A 18 -10.29 5.70 59.66
N LEU A 19 -9.53 6.76 59.44
CA LEU A 19 -9.31 7.29 58.11
C LEU A 19 -8.54 6.29 57.21
N SER A 20 -7.48 5.69 57.75
CA SER A 20 -6.70 4.67 57.04
C SER A 20 -7.52 3.45 56.70
N THR A 21 -8.34 2.98 57.63
CA THR A 21 -9.27 1.84 57.40
C THR A 21 -10.27 2.13 56.29
N ALA A 22 -10.87 3.32 56.29
CA ALA A 22 -11.81 3.72 55.24
C ALA A 22 -11.11 3.90 53.87
N LYS A 23 -9.85 4.36 53.86
CA LYS A 23 -9.01 4.44 52.64
C LYS A 23 -8.71 3.06 52.06
N ASN A 24 -8.34 2.12 52.94
CA ASN A 24 -8.08 0.74 52.49
C ASN A 24 -9.37 0.06 51.96
N ALA A 25 -10.51 0.30 52.62
CA ALA A 25 -11.80 -0.21 52.14
C ALA A 25 -12.17 0.38 50.75
N LEU A 26 -11.86 1.68 50.52
CA LEU A 26 -12.06 2.29 49.22
C LEU A 26 -11.14 1.64 48.17
N ALA A 27 -9.85 1.48 48.48
CA ALA A 27 -8.91 0.87 47.56
C ALA A 27 -9.26 -0.57 47.17
N ILE A 28 -9.77 -1.37 48.17
CA ILE A 28 -10.26 -2.72 47.91
C ILE A 28 -11.48 -2.68 46.98
N ALA A 29 -12.41 -1.76 47.22
CA ALA A 29 -13.61 -1.65 46.39
C ALA A 29 -13.28 -1.20 44.96
N GLU A 30 -12.33 -0.26 44.80
CA GLU A 30 -11.84 0.16 43.49
C GLU A 30 -11.13 -0.98 42.75
N ALA A 31 -10.28 -1.76 43.43
CA ALA A 31 -9.61 -2.91 42.84
C ALA A 31 -10.61 -3.98 42.41
N THR A 32 -11.67 -4.23 43.23
CA THR A 32 -12.73 -5.17 42.88
C THR A 32 -13.54 -4.71 41.66
N LEU A 33 -13.81 -3.41 41.56
CA LEU A 33 -14.47 -2.82 40.39
C LEU A 33 -13.64 -3.00 39.13
N GLU A 34 -12.34 -2.71 39.19
CA GLU A 34 -11.43 -2.89 38.05
C GLU A 34 -11.30 -4.37 37.63
N GLN A 35 -11.29 -5.29 38.62
CA GLN A 35 -11.32 -6.72 38.32
C GLN A 35 -12.62 -7.12 37.60
N ALA A 36 -13.77 -6.63 38.05
CA ALA A 36 -15.06 -6.94 37.42
C ALA A 36 -15.12 -6.37 35.97
N LYS A 37 -14.59 -5.15 35.75
CA LYS A 37 -14.49 -4.57 34.40
C LYS A 37 -13.61 -5.39 33.49
N ALA A 38 -12.44 -5.84 33.96
CA ALA A 38 -11.53 -6.68 33.20
C ALA A 38 -12.20 -8.02 32.80
N LEU A 39 -12.96 -8.63 33.70
CA LEU A 39 -13.74 -9.86 33.42
C LEU A 39 -14.86 -9.61 32.40
N GLU A 40 -15.52 -8.45 32.47
CA GLU A 40 -16.53 -8.06 31.46
C GLU A 40 -15.89 -7.90 30.09
N GLU A 41 -14.73 -7.20 30.00
CA GLU A 41 -14.02 -7.00 28.77
C GLU A 41 -13.54 -8.33 28.16
N ASP A 42 -13.01 -9.24 28.96
CA ASP A 42 -12.61 -10.58 28.52
C ASP A 42 -13.80 -11.39 27.98
N ALA A 43 -14.93 -11.37 28.68
CA ALA A 43 -16.17 -12.01 28.22
C ALA A 43 -16.69 -11.38 26.92
N ARG A 44 -16.61 -10.05 26.78
CA ARG A 44 -17.01 -9.33 25.58
C ARG A 44 -16.10 -9.66 24.41
N ASN A 45 -14.78 -9.75 24.64
CA ASN A 45 -13.81 -10.16 23.62
C ASN A 45 -14.08 -11.60 23.18
N SER A 46 -14.33 -12.52 24.13
CA SER A 46 -14.68 -13.90 23.80
C SER A 46 -15.97 -13.99 22.96
N LEU A 47 -16.98 -13.18 23.29
CA LEU A 47 -18.19 -13.09 22.48
C LEU A 47 -17.93 -12.53 21.08
N SER A 48 -17.02 -11.56 20.94
CA SER A 48 -16.71 -10.97 19.64
C SER A 48 -16.13 -11.97 18.65
N TYR A 49 -15.44 -12.99 19.12
CA TYR A 49 -14.89 -14.06 18.25
C TYR A 49 -15.95 -15.02 17.71
N THR A 50 -17.16 -14.99 18.24
CA THR A 50 -18.27 -15.80 17.71
C THR A 50 -18.85 -15.22 16.42
N GLU A 51 -18.60 -13.95 16.13
CA GLU A 51 -19.01 -13.25 14.91
C GLU A 51 -17.79 -12.75 14.16
N VAL A 52 -17.43 -13.45 13.08
CA VAL A 52 -16.27 -13.08 12.25
C VAL A 52 -16.66 -11.95 11.30
N LYS A 53 -16.04 -10.79 11.50
CA LYS A 53 -16.25 -9.60 10.66
C LYS A 53 -15.01 -9.31 9.82
N SER A 54 -15.23 -8.75 8.63
CA SER A 54 -14.15 -8.25 7.81
C SER A 54 -13.47 -7.04 8.46
N PRO A 55 -12.13 -6.99 8.57
CA PRO A 55 -11.43 -5.84 9.10
C PRO A 55 -11.38 -4.64 8.13
N SER A 56 -11.68 -4.87 6.84
CA SER A 56 -11.65 -3.85 5.79
C SER A 56 -12.81 -4.01 4.82
N ASN A 57 -13.12 -2.93 4.12
CA ASN A 57 -14.01 -2.98 2.97
C ASN A 57 -13.28 -3.61 1.79
N GLY A 58 -14.00 -4.41 0.98
CA GLY A 58 -13.35 -5.04 -0.15
C GLY A 58 -14.15 -6.18 -0.76
N VAL A 59 -13.49 -6.94 -1.61
CA VAL A 59 -14.04 -8.13 -2.25
C VAL A 59 -13.59 -9.36 -1.49
N VAL A 60 -14.55 -10.17 -1.07
CA VAL A 60 -14.30 -11.45 -0.40
C VAL A 60 -13.80 -12.47 -1.43
N GLY A 61 -12.71 -13.12 -1.13
CA GLY A 61 -12.15 -14.18 -1.98
C GLY A 61 -12.91 -15.50 -1.85
N THR A 62 -12.23 -16.60 -2.13
CA THR A 62 -12.83 -17.93 -2.02
C THR A 62 -13.07 -18.31 -0.56
N LEU A 63 -14.14 -19.02 -0.31
CA LEU A 63 -14.50 -19.61 0.98
C LEU A 63 -14.17 -21.11 0.95
N PRO A 64 -12.99 -21.54 1.42
CA PRO A 64 -12.59 -22.95 1.34
C PRO A 64 -13.36 -23.84 2.32
N TYR A 65 -13.96 -23.25 3.37
CA TYR A 65 -14.68 -23.99 4.36
C TYR A 65 -16.18 -23.89 4.14
N ARG A 66 -16.86 -25.00 4.41
CA ARG A 66 -18.33 -25.08 4.35
C ARG A 66 -18.91 -24.95 5.76
N GLU A 67 -20.21 -24.70 5.82
CA GLU A 67 -20.97 -24.71 7.06
C GLU A 67 -20.78 -26.04 7.79
N GLY A 68 -20.57 -25.97 9.11
CA GLY A 68 -20.25 -27.13 9.95
C GLY A 68 -18.76 -27.48 10.02
N ALA A 69 -17.88 -26.81 9.27
CA ALA A 69 -16.44 -27.03 9.41
C ALA A 69 -15.92 -26.49 10.73
N LEU A 70 -15.04 -27.25 11.39
CA LEU A 70 -14.32 -26.77 12.57
C LEU A 70 -13.26 -25.75 12.16
N VAL A 71 -13.30 -24.59 12.76
CA VAL A 71 -12.34 -23.50 12.54
C VAL A 71 -11.66 -23.11 13.83
N SER A 72 -10.38 -22.75 13.76
CA SER A 72 -9.59 -22.30 14.91
C SER A 72 -8.54 -21.28 14.49
N ALA A 73 -7.99 -20.52 15.44
CA ALA A 73 -6.94 -19.54 15.18
C ALA A 73 -5.61 -20.15 14.70
N SER A 74 -5.40 -21.46 14.89
CA SER A 74 -4.17 -22.16 14.49
C SER A 74 -4.21 -22.80 13.10
N MET A 75 -5.27 -22.50 12.31
CA MET A 75 -5.41 -23.06 10.97
C MET A 75 -4.38 -22.48 10.01
N ALA A 76 -3.79 -23.35 9.17
CA ALA A 76 -2.82 -22.94 8.15
C ALA A 76 -3.47 -22.15 6.99
N ILE A 77 -4.74 -22.41 6.69
CA ILE A 77 -5.50 -21.75 5.62
C ILE A 77 -6.49 -20.79 6.28
N PRO A 78 -6.52 -19.52 5.88
CA PRO A 78 -7.48 -18.56 6.41
C PRO A 78 -8.92 -18.89 5.98
N LEU A 79 -9.90 -18.41 6.73
CA LEU A 79 -11.32 -18.56 6.38
C LEU A 79 -11.65 -17.98 5.01
N THR A 80 -11.10 -16.82 4.74
CA THR A 80 -11.14 -16.13 3.45
C THR A 80 -10.12 -15.01 3.46
N SER A 81 -9.88 -14.43 2.30
CA SER A 81 -9.14 -13.17 2.15
C SER A 81 -10.11 -12.08 1.69
N VAL A 82 -9.93 -10.88 2.20
CA VAL A 82 -10.63 -9.68 1.72
C VAL A 82 -9.62 -8.77 1.06
N SER A 83 -9.85 -8.42 -0.19
CA SER A 83 -8.97 -7.53 -0.96
C SER A 83 -9.67 -6.22 -1.23
N ASP A 84 -9.06 -5.12 -0.80
CA ASP A 84 -9.47 -3.79 -1.26
C ASP A 84 -8.82 -3.56 -2.63
N ASN A 85 -9.67 -3.50 -3.64
CA ASN A 85 -9.26 -3.31 -5.04
C ASN A 85 -9.68 -1.92 -5.55
N SER A 86 -9.92 -0.96 -4.67
CA SER A 86 -10.27 0.42 -5.04
C SER A 86 -9.09 1.14 -5.70
N GLU A 87 -7.89 0.86 -5.21
CA GLU A 87 -6.62 1.30 -5.76
C GLU A 87 -5.73 0.10 -6.04
N MET A 88 -5.01 0.14 -7.15
CA MET A 88 -4.12 -0.95 -7.54
C MET A 88 -2.67 -0.49 -7.58
N TYR A 89 -1.85 -1.21 -6.83
CA TYR A 89 -0.39 -1.03 -6.86
C TYR A 89 0.21 -1.83 -7.99
N VAL A 90 0.83 -1.13 -8.93
CA VAL A 90 1.54 -1.75 -10.05
C VAL A 90 3.05 -1.62 -9.82
N TYR A 91 3.71 -2.77 -9.74
CA TYR A 91 5.17 -2.87 -9.57
C TYR A 91 5.81 -3.15 -10.91
N PHE A 92 6.76 -2.31 -11.28
CA PHE A 92 7.57 -2.51 -12.47
C PHE A 92 9.03 -2.19 -12.19
N SER A 93 9.91 -2.61 -13.09
CA SER A 93 11.34 -2.43 -12.92
C SER A 93 11.89 -1.53 -14.00
N ILE A 94 12.74 -0.59 -13.61
CA ILE A 94 13.51 0.24 -14.53
C ILE A 94 15.00 -0.02 -14.34
N THR A 95 15.79 0.14 -15.40
CA THR A 95 17.25 -0.07 -15.34
C THR A 95 17.92 1.02 -14.52
N GLU A 96 19.02 0.68 -13.85
CA GLU A 96 19.87 1.63 -13.12
C GLU A 96 20.27 2.83 -13.99
N LYS A 97 20.64 2.57 -15.26
CA LYS A 97 20.95 3.63 -16.23
C LYS A 97 19.81 4.64 -16.36
N ARG A 98 18.55 4.16 -16.40
CA ARG A 98 17.38 5.03 -16.51
C ARG A 98 17.15 5.83 -15.23
N VAL A 99 17.33 5.22 -14.06
CA VAL A 99 17.26 5.93 -12.77
C VAL A 99 18.26 7.07 -12.73
N HIS A 100 19.53 6.81 -13.09
CA HIS A 100 20.55 7.86 -13.14
C HIS A 100 20.24 8.96 -14.16
N SER A 101 19.60 8.63 -15.28
CA SER A 101 19.15 9.63 -16.24
C SER A 101 18.08 10.53 -15.65
N LEU A 102 17.09 9.94 -14.97
CA LEU A 102 16.01 10.67 -14.29
C LEU A 102 16.56 11.56 -13.16
N LEU A 103 17.47 11.04 -12.34
CA LEU A 103 18.11 11.82 -11.28
C LEU A 103 18.92 13.00 -11.80
N ARG A 104 19.58 12.86 -12.95
CA ARG A 104 20.29 13.98 -13.60
C ARG A 104 19.33 15.04 -14.14
N GLN A 105 18.16 14.62 -14.61
CA GLN A 105 17.15 15.52 -15.18
C GLN A 105 16.38 16.27 -14.10
N TYR A 106 16.00 15.60 -13.01
CA TYR A 106 15.10 16.11 -11.99
C TYR A 106 15.79 16.42 -10.64
N GLY A 107 17.00 15.95 -10.41
CA GLY A 107 17.80 16.24 -9.22
C GLY A 107 17.74 15.16 -8.14
N SER A 108 16.64 15.02 -7.42
CA SER A 108 16.49 14.05 -6.32
C SER A 108 15.43 13.00 -6.61
N HIS A 109 15.40 11.91 -5.83
CA HIS A 109 14.37 10.87 -5.93
C HIS A 109 12.96 11.43 -5.73
N ASP A 110 12.80 12.30 -4.73
CA ASP A 110 11.50 12.91 -4.45
C ASP A 110 11.04 13.83 -5.57
N GLU A 111 11.97 14.53 -6.21
CA GLU A 111 11.68 15.39 -7.35
C GLU A 111 11.32 14.57 -8.59
N VAL A 112 12.00 13.44 -8.82
CA VAL A 112 11.63 12.49 -9.89
C VAL A 112 10.19 12.02 -9.69
N ILE A 113 9.81 11.62 -8.47
CA ILE A 113 8.44 11.15 -8.18
C ILE A 113 7.41 12.25 -8.45
N ARG A 114 7.69 13.48 -8.04
CA ARG A 114 6.77 14.61 -8.21
C ARG A 114 6.61 15.08 -9.65
N GLN A 115 7.69 15.04 -10.44
CA GLN A 115 7.73 15.59 -11.79
C GLN A 115 7.56 14.52 -12.87
N MET A 116 7.59 13.24 -12.49
CA MET A 116 7.38 12.16 -13.44
C MET A 116 5.98 12.24 -14.05
N PRO A 117 5.85 12.16 -15.37
CA PRO A 117 4.55 12.19 -16.00
C PRO A 117 3.69 10.99 -15.59
N PRO A 118 2.37 11.12 -15.63
CA PRO A 118 1.47 9.99 -15.38
C PRO A 118 1.81 8.81 -16.28
N VAL A 119 1.83 7.61 -15.69
CA VAL A 119 2.13 6.38 -16.41
C VAL A 119 0.83 5.73 -16.90
N ARG A 120 0.90 5.00 -18.00
CA ARG A 120 -0.22 4.24 -18.56
C ARG A 120 0.03 2.75 -18.39
N LEU A 121 -1.04 1.99 -18.25
CA LEU A 121 -0.97 0.54 -18.11
C LEU A 121 -1.53 -0.12 -19.38
N GLN A 122 -0.73 -0.96 -20.02
CA GLN A 122 -1.17 -1.85 -21.07
C GLN A 122 -1.42 -3.24 -20.45
N LEU A 123 -2.64 -3.72 -20.60
CA LEU A 123 -3.04 -5.02 -20.11
C LEU A 123 -2.45 -6.16 -20.96
N ASN A 124 -2.53 -7.38 -20.47
CA ASN A 124 -1.95 -8.55 -21.13
C ASN A 124 -2.60 -8.88 -22.47
N ASP A 125 -3.83 -8.43 -22.70
CA ASP A 125 -4.54 -8.53 -24.00
C ASP A 125 -4.13 -7.47 -25.02
N GLY A 126 -3.19 -6.58 -24.66
CA GLY A 126 -2.72 -5.47 -25.49
C GLY A 126 -3.57 -4.21 -25.39
N SER A 127 -4.72 -4.23 -24.73
CA SER A 127 -5.55 -3.05 -24.50
C SER A 127 -4.88 -2.08 -23.53
N LEU A 128 -5.19 -0.80 -23.67
CA LEU A 128 -4.75 0.21 -22.71
C LEU A 128 -5.82 0.39 -21.65
N TYR A 129 -5.38 0.43 -20.40
CA TYR A 129 -6.24 0.80 -19.29
C TYR A 129 -6.60 2.28 -19.38
N ASP A 130 -7.87 2.61 -19.20
CA ASP A 130 -8.36 4.00 -19.35
C ASP A 130 -7.85 4.95 -18.26
N GLY A 131 -7.50 4.41 -17.09
CA GLY A 131 -6.92 5.16 -15.98
C GLY A 131 -5.45 5.48 -16.18
N GLN A 132 -5.01 6.60 -15.62
CA GLN A 132 -3.60 6.98 -15.53
C GLN A 132 -3.09 6.68 -14.12
N GLY A 133 -1.88 6.15 -14.02
CA GLY A 133 -1.21 5.90 -12.75
C GLY A 133 -0.19 6.98 -12.43
N HIS A 134 0.10 7.14 -11.15
CA HIS A 134 1.14 8.01 -10.66
C HIS A 134 2.21 7.17 -9.96
N VAL A 135 3.49 7.52 -10.19
CA VAL A 135 4.59 6.90 -9.47
C VAL A 135 4.55 7.38 -8.02
N GLU A 136 4.45 6.43 -7.09
CA GLU A 136 4.41 6.70 -5.66
C GLU A 136 5.79 6.55 -5.02
N SER A 137 6.53 5.53 -5.44
CA SER A 137 7.85 5.28 -4.86
C SER A 137 8.80 4.62 -5.84
N ILE A 138 10.08 4.92 -5.67
CA ILE A 138 11.21 4.31 -6.36
C ILE A 138 12.09 3.69 -5.28
N SER A 139 12.39 2.39 -5.42
CA SER A 139 13.24 1.69 -4.45
C SER A 139 14.64 2.31 -4.43
N GLY A 140 15.18 2.52 -3.22
CA GLY A 140 16.59 2.90 -3.03
C GLY A 140 17.58 1.74 -3.19
N ILE A 141 17.11 0.53 -3.54
CA ILE A 141 17.93 -0.68 -3.62
C ILE A 141 17.89 -1.22 -5.05
N ILE A 142 19.07 -1.48 -5.60
CA ILE A 142 19.23 -2.12 -6.92
C ILE A 142 19.21 -3.64 -6.74
N ASN A 143 18.42 -4.31 -7.55
CA ASN A 143 18.47 -5.77 -7.65
C ASN A 143 19.76 -6.16 -8.39
N ARG A 144 20.73 -6.71 -7.67
CA ARG A 144 22.05 -7.09 -8.19
C ARG A 144 22.02 -8.13 -9.31
N LYS A 145 20.98 -8.96 -9.37
CA LYS A 145 20.85 -10.01 -10.40
C LYS A 145 20.40 -9.45 -11.74
N THR A 146 19.57 -8.41 -11.72
CA THR A 146 18.96 -7.83 -12.93
C THR A 146 19.46 -6.43 -13.28
N GLY A 147 20.17 -5.75 -12.37
CA GLY A 147 20.60 -4.35 -12.55
C GLY A 147 19.42 -3.38 -12.63
N THR A 148 18.30 -3.71 -11.98
CA THR A 148 17.07 -2.92 -12.03
C THR A 148 16.66 -2.42 -10.67
N VAL A 149 15.88 -1.35 -10.67
CA VAL A 149 15.26 -0.72 -9.50
C VAL A 149 13.75 -0.93 -9.60
N SER A 150 13.13 -1.35 -8.52
CA SER A 150 11.68 -1.51 -8.45
C SER A 150 11.00 -0.15 -8.26
N VAL A 151 9.97 0.09 -9.03
CA VAL A 151 9.11 1.27 -8.96
C VAL A 151 7.69 0.83 -8.67
N ARG A 152 7.00 1.55 -7.79
CA ARG A 152 5.60 1.35 -7.48
C ARG A 152 4.80 2.54 -7.99
N SER A 153 3.73 2.25 -8.72
CA SER A 153 2.74 3.23 -9.14
C SER A 153 1.36 2.84 -8.63
N ILE A 154 0.52 3.83 -8.43
CA ILE A 154 -0.87 3.68 -8.01
C ILE A 154 -1.77 3.98 -9.20
N PHE A 155 -2.75 3.11 -9.42
CA PHE A 155 -3.82 3.27 -10.39
C PHE A 155 -5.16 3.22 -9.65
N ASP A 156 -6.02 4.19 -9.92
CA ASP A 156 -7.41 4.13 -9.48
C ASP A 156 -8.13 2.98 -10.23
N ASN A 157 -8.88 2.17 -9.49
CA ASN A 157 -9.59 1.01 -10.02
C ASN A 157 -11.08 1.05 -9.65
N THR A 158 -11.70 2.20 -9.73
CA THR A 158 -13.12 2.41 -9.42
C THR A 158 -14.02 1.41 -10.17
N ASN A 159 -13.67 1.08 -11.42
CA ASN A 159 -14.39 0.13 -12.25
C ASN A 159 -14.07 -1.34 -11.94
N ARG A 160 -13.13 -1.62 -11.02
CA ARG A 160 -12.71 -2.97 -10.61
C ARG A 160 -12.30 -3.89 -11.77
N THR A 161 -11.77 -3.30 -12.84
CA THR A 161 -11.28 -4.04 -14.02
C THR A 161 -9.90 -4.65 -13.77
N LEU A 162 -9.09 -4.02 -12.94
CA LEU A 162 -7.78 -4.54 -12.55
C LEU A 162 -7.95 -5.55 -11.42
N LEU A 163 -7.30 -6.69 -11.57
CA LEU A 163 -7.29 -7.74 -10.56
C LEU A 163 -5.90 -7.92 -9.97
N SER A 164 -5.85 -8.20 -8.67
CA SER A 164 -4.59 -8.50 -7.99
C SER A 164 -3.94 -9.75 -8.59
N GLY A 165 -2.62 -9.68 -8.85
CA GLY A 165 -1.87 -10.75 -9.53
C GLY A 165 -1.87 -10.66 -11.05
N GLY A 166 -2.55 -9.66 -11.64
CA GLY A 166 -2.51 -9.39 -13.07
C GLY A 166 -1.11 -8.98 -13.54
N ILE A 167 -0.83 -9.20 -14.82
CA ILE A 167 0.43 -8.84 -15.48
C ILE A 167 0.12 -7.88 -16.62
N GLY A 168 1.02 -6.90 -16.83
CA GLY A 168 0.89 -5.92 -17.90
C GLY A 168 2.19 -5.17 -18.11
N ASN A 169 2.16 -4.21 -19.03
CA ASN A 169 3.28 -3.33 -19.34
C ASN A 169 2.98 -1.90 -18.89
N VAL A 170 3.92 -1.29 -18.18
CA VAL A 170 3.80 0.12 -17.81
C VAL A 170 4.47 0.96 -18.89
N ILE A 171 3.70 1.88 -19.46
CA ILE A 171 4.16 2.82 -20.48
C ILE A 171 4.46 4.14 -19.77
N ILE A 172 5.73 4.53 -19.78
CA ILE A 172 6.20 5.81 -19.26
C ILE A 172 6.32 6.77 -20.43
N PRO A 173 5.46 7.78 -20.57
CA PRO A 173 5.59 8.75 -21.65
C PRO A 173 6.90 9.54 -21.48
N HIS A 174 7.58 9.75 -22.57
CA HIS A 174 8.77 10.58 -22.63
C HIS A 174 8.56 11.65 -23.66
N ARG A 175 8.83 12.89 -23.30
CA ARG A 175 8.74 14.01 -24.21
C ARG A 175 10.14 14.46 -24.59
N GLU A 176 10.37 14.52 -25.86
CA GLU A 176 11.58 15.13 -26.44
C GLU A 176 11.12 16.35 -27.26
N ASP A 177 11.69 17.49 -26.96
CA ASP A 177 11.39 18.72 -27.70
C ASP A 177 12.45 18.93 -28.79
N SER A 178 12.02 19.50 -29.94
CA SER A 178 12.88 19.82 -31.06
C SER A 178 13.58 18.63 -31.72
N VAL A 179 12.93 17.47 -31.78
CA VAL A 179 13.44 16.27 -32.46
C VAL A 179 12.64 15.98 -33.73
N ILE A 180 13.34 15.48 -34.73
CA ILE A 180 12.72 14.95 -35.95
C ILE A 180 12.40 13.49 -35.72
N VAL A 181 11.12 13.15 -35.78
CA VAL A 181 10.64 11.77 -35.60
C VAL A 181 10.47 11.13 -36.96
N ILE A 182 11.10 9.96 -37.15
CA ILE A 182 10.92 9.13 -38.35
C ILE A 182 10.39 7.75 -37.92
N PRO A 183 9.57 7.07 -38.75
CA PRO A 183 9.15 5.71 -38.46
C PRO A 183 10.37 4.78 -38.36
N GLN A 184 10.39 3.85 -37.42
CA GLN A 184 11.46 2.87 -37.25
C GLN A 184 11.67 2.02 -38.53
N THR A 185 10.58 1.77 -39.27
CA THR A 185 10.62 1.07 -40.57
C THR A 185 11.36 1.83 -41.67
N ALA A 186 11.58 3.13 -41.49
CA ALA A 186 12.35 3.97 -42.44
C ALA A 186 13.84 3.99 -42.10
N THR A 187 14.31 3.23 -41.12
CA THR A 187 15.71 3.13 -40.73
C THR A 187 16.27 1.75 -41.05
N THR A 188 17.53 1.70 -41.41
CA THR A 188 18.27 0.45 -41.64
C THR A 188 19.49 0.44 -40.73
N GLU A 189 19.70 -0.67 -40.02
CA GLU A 189 20.88 -0.86 -39.19
C GLU A 189 21.99 -1.52 -40.01
N LEU A 190 23.13 -0.84 -40.11
CA LEU A 190 24.32 -1.36 -40.78
C LEU A 190 25.54 -1.15 -39.88
N GLN A 191 26.21 -2.23 -39.50
CA GLN A 191 27.43 -2.20 -38.67
C GLN A 191 27.28 -1.31 -37.40
N ASN A 192 26.26 -1.51 -36.63
CA ASN A 192 26.00 -0.75 -35.41
C ASN A 192 25.69 0.76 -35.59
N LYS A 193 25.39 1.18 -36.84
CA LYS A 193 24.92 2.52 -37.19
C LYS A 193 23.50 2.44 -37.70
N ILE A 194 22.64 3.32 -37.19
CA ILE A 194 21.27 3.47 -37.69
C ILE A 194 21.32 4.55 -38.78
N LEU A 195 20.94 4.16 -39.99
CA LEU A 195 20.92 5.01 -41.17
C LEU A 195 19.48 5.28 -41.60
N ALA A 196 19.19 6.51 -41.95
CA ALA A 196 17.94 6.89 -42.60
C ALA A 196 18.29 7.47 -43.97
N TYR A 197 17.66 6.98 -45.00
CA TYR A 197 17.89 7.43 -46.34
C TYR A 197 16.94 8.58 -46.70
N LYS A 198 17.51 9.71 -47.12
CA LYS A 198 16.76 10.85 -47.65
C LYS A 198 16.84 10.81 -49.18
N VAL A 199 15.69 10.80 -49.83
CA VAL A 199 15.61 10.96 -51.29
C VAL A 199 15.55 12.47 -51.59
N ALA A 200 16.50 12.98 -52.34
CA ALA A 200 16.49 14.35 -52.82
C ALA A 200 15.56 14.50 -54.03
N GLU A 201 15.27 15.74 -54.44
CA GLU A 201 14.37 16.05 -55.57
C GLU A 201 14.91 15.53 -56.92
N ASP A 202 16.19 15.32 -57.01
CA ASP A 202 16.90 14.77 -58.20
C ASP A 202 16.84 13.23 -58.25
N GLY A 203 16.20 12.59 -57.28
CA GLY A 203 16.11 11.14 -57.15
C GLY A 203 17.34 10.48 -56.55
N CYS A 204 18.37 11.26 -56.15
CA CYS A 204 19.53 10.72 -55.45
C CYS A 204 19.24 10.41 -54.00
N VAL A 205 19.85 9.34 -53.46
CA VAL A 205 19.66 8.87 -52.09
C VAL A 205 20.91 9.24 -51.30
N HIS A 206 20.71 9.95 -50.19
CA HIS A 206 21.76 10.29 -49.23
C HIS A 206 21.46 9.62 -47.86
N SER A 207 22.50 9.13 -47.22
CA SER A 207 22.42 8.46 -45.89
C SER A 207 23.04 9.35 -44.80
#